data_f913db3d8796c85d558e696f1f929276
#
_entry.id   f913db3d8796c85d558e696f1f929276
#
_cell.length_a   1.000
_cell.length_b   1.000
_cell.length_c   1.000
_cell.angle_alpha   90.00
_cell.angle_beta   90.00
_cell.angle_gamma   90.00
#
_symmetry.space_group_name_H-M   'P 1'
#
loop_
_entity.id
_entity.type
_entity.pdbx_description
1 polymer ?
#
loop_
_entity_poly.entity_id
_entity_poly.type
_entity_poly.pdbx_seq_one_letter_code
_entity_poly.pdbx_strand_id
1 'polypeptide(L)'
;MSVLRAIAVFLVGFFTLRPCAGQILFPGVCPDVPAMTDFNPSRYLGKWYEAEKYFAAFELGGRCITAEYVEKDNGIIGVINRQLSSFTGIKSEIEGEAMQVSRSDEGKLSVRFPSLPVNIAAPYWIVDTDYDNYAVVWSCYDFGIFHTRKY
;
A
#
# COMPACT_ATOMS: atom_id res chain seq x y z
N MET A 1 35.71 29.21 -26.38
CA MET A 1 34.36 29.61 -25.89
C MET A 1 33.29 28.52 -25.99
N SER A 2 33.50 27.40 -26.67
CA SER A 2 32.47 26.33 -26.87
C SER A 2 32.46 25.29 -25.75
N VAL A 3 33.55 24.98 -25.10
CA VAL A 3 33.62 23.94 -24.04
C VAL A 3 32.95 24.38 -22.73
N LEU A 4 33.08 25.66 -22.37
CA LEU A 4 32.41 26.17 -21.14
C LEU A 4 30.89 26.18 -21.24
N ARG A 5 30.33 26.33 -22.45
CA ARG A 5 28.88 26.30 -22.67
C ARG A 5 28.34 24.86 -22.60
N ALA A 6 29.09 23.86 -23.04
CA ALA A 6 28.72 22.47 -22.96
C ALA A 6 28.66 21.96 -21.51
N ILE A 7 29.60 22.38 -20.65
CA ILE A 7 29.63 21.99 -19.23
C ILE A 7 28.47 22.65 -18.48
N ALA A 8 28.12 23.90 -18.79
CA ALA A 8 26.97 24.55 -18.14
C ALA A 8 25.64 23.90 -18.50
N VAL A 9 25.46 23.43 -19.73
CA VAL A 9 24.24 22.71 -20.14
C VAL A 9 24.15 21.33 -19.47
N PHE A 10 25.29 20.64 -19.29
CA PHE A 10 25.30 19.34 -18.58
C PHE A 10 25.01 19.48 -17.09
N LEU A 11 25.49 20.55 -16.43
CA LEU A 11 25.23 20.79 -15.01
C LEU A 11 23.78 21.22 -14.74
N VAL A 12 23.16 21.99 -15.65
CA VAL A 12 21.76 22.38 -15.54
C VAL A 12 20.83 21.19 -15.80
N GLY A 13 21.19 20.26 -16.70
CA GLY A 13 20.42 19.04 -16.97
C GLY A 13 20.40 18.06 -15.78
N PHE A 14 21.45 18.05 -14.95
CA PHE A 14 21.52 17.18 -13.78
C PHE A 14 20.66 17.66 -12.60
N PHE A 15 20.34 18.96 -12.54
CA PHE A 15 19.52 19.54 -11.47
C PHE A 15 18.01 19.47 -11.72
N THR A 16 17.58 19.09 -12.93
CA THR A 16 16.14 19.02 -13.28
C THR A 16 15.54 17.62 -13.25
N LEU A 17 16.36 16.59 -13.04
CA LEU A 17 15.86 15.25 -12.72
C LEU A 17 15.41 15.25 -11.24
N ARG A 18 14.25 15.83 -10.98
CA ARG A 18 13.53 15.55 -9.73
C ARG A 18 13.18 14.06 -9.75
N PRO A 19 13.71 13.25 -8.84
CA PRO A 19 13.21 11.88 -8.73
C PRO A 19 11.71 11.98 -8.45
N CYS A 20 10.92 11.42 -9.33
CA CYS A 20 9.50 11.19 -9.07
C CYS A 20 9.43 10.04 -8.07
N ALA A 21 9.92 10.29 -6.84
CA ALA A 21 9.88 9.34 -5.75
C ALA A 21 8.44 9.32 -5.22
N GLY A 22 7.65 8.44 -5.81
CA GLY A 22 6.26 8.23 -5.47
C GLY A 22 6.04 7.56 -4.12
N GLN A 23 7.09 7.27 -3.36
CA GLN A 23 7.04 6.67 -2.03
C GLN A 23 8.08 7.31 -1.14
N ILE A 24 7.74 7.52 0.13
CA ILE A 24 8.71 8.01 1.10
C ILE A 24 9.60 6.82 1.50
N LEU A 25 10.89 6.93 1.20
CA LEU A 25 11.88 5.97 1.61
C LEU A 25 12.45 6.37 2.98
N PHE A 26 12.48 5.43 3.90
CA PHE A 26 13.09 5.58 5.20
C PHE A 26 14.38 4.77 5.25
N PRO A 27 15.45 5.25 5.91
CA PRO A 27 16.67 4.48 6.09
C PRO A 27 16.45 3.32 7.05
N GLY A 28 17.15 2.21 6.81
CA GLY A 28 17.06 1.00 7.61
C GLY A 28 16.05 -0.02 7.09
N VAL A 29 15.85 -1.07 7.86
CA VAL A 29 14.89 -2.15 7.59
C VAL A 29 13.51 -1.83 8.18
N CYS A 30 12.50 -2.56 7.73
CA CYS A 30 11.15 -2.47 8.29
C CYS A 30 11.17 -2.68 9.81
N PRO A 31 10.52 -1.81 10.58
CA PRO A 31 10.29 -2.07 12.00
C PRO A 31 9.50 -3.37 12.20
N ASP A 32 9.87 -4.12 13.22
CA ASP A 32 9.10 -5.29 13.64
C ASP A 32 7.87 -4.80 14.42
N VAL A 33 6.72 -4.84 13.77
CA VAL A 33 5.43 -4.45 14.34
C VAL A 33 4.64 -5.73 14.57
N PRO A 34 4.21 -6.03 15.82
CA PRO A 34 3.42 -7.23 16.07
C PRO A 34 2.05 -7.11 15.40
N ALA A 35 1.63 -8.16 14.71
CA ALA A 35 0.27 -8.30 14.24
C ALA A 35 -0.64 -8.79 15.38
N MET A 36 -1.93 -8.51 15.28
CA MET A 36 -2.95 -8.98 16.20
C MET A 36 -2.93 -10.51 16.27
N THR A 37 -2.96 -11.05 17.48
CA THR A 37 -3.24 -12.46 17.77
C THR A 37 -4.75 -12.69 17.89
N ASP A 38 -5.20 -13.92 17.79
CA ASP A 38 -6.61 -14.29 17.82
C ASP A 38 -7.45 -13.58 16.73
N PHE A 39 -6.81 -13.25 15.61
CA PHE A 39 -7.46 -12.63 14.46
C PHE A 39 -8.44 -13.60 13.79
N ASN A 40 -9.66 -13.14 13.58
CA ASN A 40 -10.71 -13.90 12.90
C ASN A 40 -10.99 -13.30 11.50
N PRO A 41 -10.52 -13.92 10.42
CA PRO A 41 -10.71 -13.41 9.06
C PRO A 41 -12.19 -13.24 8.68
N SER A 42 -13.06 -14.14 9.09
CA SER A 42 -14.49 -14.07 8.74
C SER A 42 -15.21 -12.88 9.39
N ARG A 43 -14.72 -12.41 10.54
CA ARG A 43 -15.25 -11.19 11.18
C ARG A 43 -14.70 -9.90 10.53
N TYR A 44 -13.59 -10.00 9.82
CA TYR A 44 -12.96 -8.85 9.16
C TYR A 44 -13.57 -8.54 7.78
N LEU A 45 -14.39 -9.45 7.25
CA LEU A 45 -15.08 -9.29 5.98
C LEU A 45 -16.01 -8.07 5.99
N GLY A 46 -16.30 -7.56 4.80
CA GLY A 46 -17.18 -6.41 4.62
C GLY A 46 -16.43 -5.17 4.14
N LYS A 47 -17.06 -4.01 4.29
CA LYS A 47 -16.55 -2.75 3.76
C LYS A 47 -15.93 -1.90 4.84
N TRP A 48 -14.69 -1.48 4.58
CA TRP A 48 -13.90 -0.57 5.40
C TRP A 48 -13.68 0.75 4.69
N TYR A 49 -13.68 1.84 5.43
CA TYR A 49 -13.44 3.19 4.95
C TYR A 49 -12.07 3.65 5.43
N GLU A 50 -11.24 4.12 4.50
CA GLU A 50 -9.95 4.69 4.88
C GLU A 50 -10.18 6.06 5.53
N ALA A 51 -9.86 6.17 6.82
CA ALA A 51 -9.95 7.40 7.59
C ALA A 51 -8.64 8.18 7.56
N GLU A 52 -7.52 7.48 7.80
CA GLU A 52 -6.17 8.05 7.82
C GLU A 52 -5.18 7.09 7.20
N LYS A 53 -4.15 7.63 6.55
CA LYS A 53 -3.04 6.85 6.00
C LYS A 53 -1.76 7.68 5.87
N TYR A 54 -0.64 6.99 5.76
CA TYR A 54 0.57 7.61 5.26
C TYR A 54 0.48 7.88 3.76
N PHE A 55 1.15 8.94 3.33
CA PHE A 55 1.21 9.32 1.93
C PHE A 55 1.71 8.18 1.04
N ALA A 56 0.90 7.81 0.05
CA ALA A 56 1.26 6.88 -1.00
C ALA A 56 1.04 7.53 -2.36
N ALA A 57 2.09 7.63 -3.16
CA ALA A 57 2.02 8.40 -4.42
C ALA A 57 1.07 7.80 -5.46
N PHE A 58 0.87 6.48 -5.46
CA PHE A 58 -0.06 5.82 -6.37
C PHE A 58 -1.55 6.08 -6.01
N GLU A 59 -1.81 6.64 -4.83
CA GLU A 59 -3.13 7.06 -4.37
C GLU A 59 -3.29 8.58 -4.41
N LEU A 60 -2.33 9.28 -5.04
CA LEU A 60 -2.37 10.74 -5.15
C LEU A 60 -3.65 11.20 -5.84
N GLY A 61 -4.39 12.05 -5.15
CA GLY A 61 -5.66 12.57 -5.66
C GLY A 61 -6.85 11.59 -5.55
N GLY A 62 -6.68 10.47 -4.84
CA GLY A 62 -7.80 9.62 -4.43
C GLY A 62 -8.53 10.19 -3.21
N ARG A 63 -9.86 10.09 -3.20
CA ARG A 63 -10.73 10.39 -2.07
C ARG A 63 -11.82 9.34 -1.93
N CYS A 64 -12.47 9.29 -0.77
CA CYS A 64 -13.50 8.31 -0.46
C CYS A 64 -13.01 6.88 -0.73
N ILE A 65 -11.81 6.58 -0.23
CA ILE A 65 -11.19 5.29 -0.45
C ILE A 65 -11.88 4.26 0.43
N THR A 66 -12.23 3.13 -0.17
CA THR A 66 -12.82 1.99 0.53
C THR A 66 -12.13 0.71 0.11
N ALA A 67 -12.05 -0.23 1.05
CA ALA A 67 -11.65 -1.61 0.81
C ALA A 67 -12.82 -2.52 1.20
N GLU A 68 -13.20 -3.43 0.34
CA GLU A 68 -14.21 -4.43 0.60
C GLU A 68 -13.58 -5.81 0.56
N TYR A 69 -13.76 -6.56 1.64
CA TYR A 69 -13.23 -7.91 1.81
C TYR A 69 -14.37 -8.91 1.68
N VAL A 70 -14.22 -9.85 0.76
CA VAL A 70 -15.23 -10.88 0.46
C VAL A 70 -14.59 -12.25 0.58
N GLU A 71 -15.32 -13.20 1.14
CA GLU A 71 -14.86 -14.58 1.20
C GLU A 71 -14.82 -15.19 -0.19
N LYS A 72 -13.74 -15.87 -0.51
CA LYS A 72 -13.57 -16.72 -1.69
C LYS A 72 -13.28 -18.15 -1.26
N ASP A 73 -13.26 -19.05 -2.21
CA ASP A 73 -12.91 -20.45 -1.98
C ASP A 73 -11.48 -20.61 -1.45
N ASN A 74 -11.24 -21.70 -0.73
CA ASN A 74 -9.93 -22.13 -0.23
C ASN A 74 -9.24 -21.14 0.75
N GLY A 75 -10.02 -20.38 1.52
CA GLY A 75 -9.47 -19.44 2.53
C GLY A 75 -8.83 -18.19 1.93
N ILE A 76 -9.07 -17.92 0.65
CA ILE A 76 -8.68 -16.67 -0.01
C ILE A 76 -9.73 -15.61 0.30
N ILE A 77 -9.27 -14.40 0.57
CA ILE A 77 -10.14 -13.22 0.76
C ILE A 77 -10.01 -12.36 -0.50
N GLY A 78 -11.11 -12.13 -1.20
CA GLY A 78 -11.18 -11.14 -2.27
C GLY A 78 -11.08 -9.74 -1.69
N VAL A 79 -10.32 -8.87 -2.34
CA VAL A 79 -10.12 -7.47 -1.95
C VAL A 79 -10.57 -6.58 -3.10
N ILE A 80 -11.50 -5.67 -2.84
CA ILE A 80 -11.99 -4.72 -3.83
C ILE A 80 -11.74 -3.32 -3.30
N ASN A 81 -10.75 -2.64 -3.87
CA ASN A 81 -10.42 -1.26 -3.50
C ASN A 81 -11.09 -0.29 -4.46
N ARG A 82 -11.79 0.71 -3.92
CA ARG A 82 -12.46 1.75 -4.69
C ARG A 82 -12.01 3.13 -4.24
N GLN A 83 -11.92 4.05 -5.17
CA GLN A 83 -11.64 5.45 -4.89
C GLN A 83 -12.31 6.38 -5.91
N LEU A 84 -12.44 7.65 -5.52
CA LEU A 84 -12.83 8.74 -6.42
C LEU A 84 -11.61 9.61 -6.72
N SER A 85 -11.39 9.94 -7.99
CA SER A 85 -10.41 10.97 -8.32
C SER A 85 -10.90 12.34 -7.82
N SER A 86 -10.07 13.02 -7.02
CA SER A 86 -10.38 14.37 -6.54
C SER A 86 -10.35 15.42 -7.66
N PHE A 87 -9.67 15.12 -8.78
CA PHE A 87 -9.55 16.03 -9.93
C PHE A 87 -10.70 15.86 -10.92
N THR A 88 -11.10 14.63 -11.21
CA THR A 88 -12.08 14.33 -12.26
C THR A 88 -13.42 13.83 -11.74
N GLY A 89 -13.49 13.40 -10.48
CA GLY A 89 -14.68 12.74 -9.93
C GLY A 89 -14.90 11.32 -10.46
N ILE A 90 -14.01 10.81 -11.30
CA ILE A 90 -14.15 9.46 -11.87
C ILE A 90 -13.89 8.43 -10.77
N LYS A 91 -14.76 7.42 -10.70
CA LYS A 91 -14.57 6.24 -9.85
C LYS A 91 -13.57 5.30 -10.49
N SER A 92 -12.67 4.75 -9.68
CA SER A 92 -11.80 3.64 -10.07
C SER A 92 -11.92 2.51 -9.06
N GLU A 93 -11.74 1.31 -9.55
CA GLU A 93 -11.80 0.08 -8.78
C GLU A 93 -10.65 -0.83 -9.20
N ILE A 94 -10.08 -1.56 -8.24
CA ILE A 94 -9.08 -2.58 -8.47
C ILE A 94 -9.39 -3.79 -7.60
N GLU A 95 -9.35 -4.96 -8.20
CA GLU A 95 -9.56 -6.23 -7.53
C GLU A 95 -8.24 -6.92 -7.21
N GLY A 96 -8.18 -7.50 -6.03
CA GLY A 96 -7.03 -8.23 -5.51
C GLY A 96 -7.44 -9.43 -4.67
N GLU A 97 -6.44 -10.06 -4.09
CA GLU A 97 -6.58 -11.21 -3.22
C GLU A 97 -5.67 -11.07 -2.01
N ALA A 98 -6.22 -11.39 -0.85
CA ALA A 98 -5.47 -11.51 0.40
C ALA A 98 -5.42 -12.98 0.83
N MET A 99 -4.26 -13.39 1.29
CA MET A 99 -4.03 -14.72 1.86
C MET A 99 -3.31 -14.61 3.19
N GLN A 100 -3.65 -15.45 4.13
CA GLN A 100 -2.95 -15.54 5.39
C GLN A 100 -1.56 -16.17 5.16
N VAL A 101 -0.52 -15.55 5.70
CA VAL A 101 0.88 -15.97 5.49
C VAL A 101 1.55 -16.49 6.74
N SER A 102 0.83 -16.51 7.87
CA SER A 102 1.28 -17.04 9.14
C SER A 102 0.25 -18.03 9.69
N ARG A 103 0.24 -18.19 11.01
CA ARG A 103 -0.77 -19.01 11.69
C ARG A 103 -2.17 -18.48 11.42
N SER A 104 -3.15 -19.37 11.39
CA SER A 104 -4.54 -19.04 11.05
C SER A 104 -5.21 -18.03 11.97
N ASP A 105 -4.65 -17.84 13.16
CA ASP A 105 -5.10 -16.92 14.20
C ASP A 105 -4.27 -15.62 14.30
N GLU A 106 -3.39 -15.35 13.34
CA GLU A 106 -2.53 -14.17 13.35
C GLU A 106 -2.96 -13.20 12.23
N GLY A 107 -3.03 -11.92 12.53
CA GLY A 107 -3.44 -10.86 11.58
C GLY A 107 -2.42 -10.55 10.48
N LYS A 108 -1.62 -11.53 10.04
CA LYS A 108 -0.64 -11.38 8.96
C LYS A 108 -1.18 -11.89 7.64
N LEU A 109 -1.54 -10.96 6.78
CA LEU A 109 -1.99 -11.24 5.42
C LEU A 109 -0.95 -10.77 4.40
N SER A 110 -1.04 -11.33 3.19
CA SER A 110 -0.34 -10.87 2.00
C SER A 110 -1.37 -10.53 0.94
N VAL A 111 -1.33 -9.32 0.42
CA VAL A 111 -2.28 -8.81 -0.58
C VAL A 111 -1.58 -8.64 -1.91
N ARG A 112 -2.22 -9.10 -2.99
CA ARG A 112 -1.76 -8.90 -4.37
C ARG A 112 -2.89 -8.41 -5.26
N PHE A 113 -2.53 -7.63 -6.27
CA PHE A 113 -3.44 -7.13 -7.30
C PHE A 113 -2.94 -7.60 -8.67
N PRO A 114 -3.48 -8.69 -9.23
CA PRO A 114 -2.98 -9.29 -10.47
C PRO A 114 -3.05 -8.37 -11.69
N SER A 115 -3.94 -7.38 -11.68
CA SER A 115 -4.10 -6.38 -12.75
C SER A 115 -3.00 -5.31 -12.77
N LEU A 116 -2.20 -5.19 -11.72
CA LEU A 116 -1.08 -4.25 -11.69
C LEU A 116 0.11 -4.79 -12.50
N PRO A 117 0.85 -3.90 -13.19
CA PRO A 117 2.03 -4.31 -13.98
C PRO A 117 3.10 -5.00 -13.13
N VAL A 118 3.17 -4.64 -11.86
CA VAL A 118 4.08 -5.24 -10.88
C VAL A 118 3.23 -6.11 -9.96
N ASN A 119 3.18 -7.41 -10.24
CA ASN A 119 2.44 -8.37 -9.44
C ASN A 119 3.25 -8.77 -8.19
N ILE A 120 3.43 -7.83 -7.28
CA ILE A 120 4.12 -8.05 -6.00
C ILE A 120 3.07 -8.28 -4.92
N ALA A 121 3.27 -9.33 -4.13
CA ALA A 121 2.47 -9.55 -2.92
C ALA A 121 2.97 -8.62 -1.82
N ALA A 122 2.10 -7.75 -1.32
CA ALA A 122 2.41 -6.79 -0.28
C ALA A 122 2.05 -7.30 1.10
N PRO A 123 2.91 -7.14 2.12
CA PRO A 123 2.54 -7.38 3.51
C PRO A 123 1.33 -6.52 3.89
N TYR A 124 0.37 -7.11 4.57
CA TYR A 124 -0.82 -6.46 5.08
C TYR A 124 -1.13 -7.02 6.46
N TRP A 125 -0.64 -6.35 7.49
CA TRP A 125 -0.75 -6.82 8.85
C TRP A 125 -1.80 -6.05 9.60
N ILE A 126 -2.82 -6.75 10.09
CA ILE A 126 -3.80 -6.19 11.00
C ILE A 126 -3.15 -6.15 12.37
N VAL A 127 -2.88 -4.95 12.86
CA VAL A 127 -2.23 -4.71 14.16
C VAL A 127 -3.28 -4.74 15.26
N ASP A 128 -4.44 -4.17 14.98
CA ASP A 128 -5.55 -4.11 15.91
C ASP A 128 -6.88 -3.88 15.18
N THR A 129 -7.97 -4.44 15.68
CA THR A 129 -9.33 -4.20 15.20
C THR A 129 -10.36 -4.69 16.21
N ASP A 130 -11.48 -3.98 16.30
CA ASP A 130 -12.68 -4.47 16.99
C ASP A 130 -13.67 -5.16 16.02
N TYR A 131 -13.34 -5.22 14.72
CA TYR A 131 -14.10 -5.77 13.61
C TYR A 131 -15.36 -4.98 13.19
N ASP A 132 -15.78 -3.98 13.96
CA ASP A 132 -17.03 -3.26 13.73
C ASP A 132 -16.81 -1.77 13.43
N ASN A 133 -15.85 -1.13 14.14
CA ASN A 133 -15.68 0.31 14.08
C ASN A 133 -14.34 0.73 13.49
N TYR A 134 -13.25 -0.01 13.76
CA TYR A 134 -11.92 0.36 13.29
C TYR A 134 -11.03 -0.85 12.99
N ALA A 135 -10.02 -0.59 12.17
CA ALA A 135 -8.89 -1.48 11.95
C ALA A 135 -7.61 -0.65 11.80
N VAL A 136 -6.54 -1.09 12.44
CA VAL A 136 -5.20 -0.53 12.28
C VAL A 136 -4.38 -1.51 11.46
N VAL A 137 -3.89 -1.03 10.31
CA VAL A 137 -3.17 -1.86 9.35
C VAL A 137 -1.74 -1.35 9.19
N TRP A 138 -0.82 -2.27 9.15
CA TRP A 138 0.59 -2.03 8.89
C TRP A 138 1.04 -2.73 7.61
N SER A 139 1.75 -2.01 6.78
CA SER A 139 2.41 -2.55 5.59
C SER A 139 3.80 -1.94 5.46
N CYS A 140 4.81 -2.77 5.30
CA CYS A 140 6.18 -2.32 5.14
C CYS A 140 6.92 -3.19 4.13
N TYR A 141 7.74 -2.56 3.29
CA TYR A 141 8.54 -3.21 2.26
C TYR A 141 10.00 -2.83 2.39
N ASP A 142 10.88 -3.82 2.46
CA ASP A 142 12.33 -3.62 2.51
C ASP A 142 12.93 -3.54 1.09
N PHE A 143 13.81 -2.55 0.92
CA PHE A 143 14.62 -2.35 -0.28
C PHE A 143 16.11 -2.29 0.10
N GLY A 144 16.59 -3.28 0.79
CA GLY A 144 17.97 -3.36 1.26
C GLY A 144 18.25 -2.43 2.45
N ILE A 145 18.86 -1.28 2.18
CA ILE A 145 19.18 -0.28 3.23
C ILE A 145 18.08 0.76 3.46
N PHE A 146 16.97 0.65 2.72
CA PHE A 146 15.79 1.52 2.84
C PHE A 146 14.53 0.68 2.95
N HIS A 147 13.49 1.24 3.50
CA HIS A 147 12.16 0.65 3.51
C HIS A 147 11.08 1.67 3.20
N THR A 148 9.91 1.19 2.74
CA THR A 148 8.67 1.96 2.68
C THR A 148 7.66 1.39 3.64
N ARG A 149 6.85 2.24 4.28
CA ARG A 149 5.82 1.81 5.23
C ARG A 149 4.50 2.52 4.98
N LYS A 150 3.42 1.82 5.30
CA LYS A 150 2.04 2.31 5.33
C LYS A 150 1.41 1.93 6.68
N TYR A 151 0.59 2.81 7.21
CA TYR A 151 -0.33 2.51 8.30
C TYR A 151 -1.74 2.68 7.78
#